data_518193f9f2915f344713d97a24866a67
#
_entry.id   518193f9f2915f344713d97a24866a67
#
_cell.length_a   1.000
_cell.length_b   1.000
_cell.length_c   1.000
_cell.angle_alpha   90.00
_cell.angle_beta   90.00
_cell.angle_gamma   90.00
#
_symmetry.space_group_name_H-M   'P 1'
#
loop_
_entity.id
_entity.type
_entity.pdbx_description
1 polymer ?
#
loop_
_entity_poly.entity_id
_entity_poly.type
_entity_poly.pdbx_seq_one_letter_code
_entity_poly.pdbx_strand_id
1 'polypeptide(L)'
;MKKSIFFLAASAIMFAMGSCTNDVLDNVQQVDSSLPQTRATASNDWTYAYVLSEGTWHVAPPSSPGNIVRYDNNWTKKSTLEIGDTGNDLIQYGSKLYCAVSGHDLTADNGGIWVLNAKTGQLLTPQMKQYDDEKTGHKAMPRHLAAANGKVYISFYSGAVMSIDTMNYAKVNYLELDATYSEGICIGKDNKVYVCNSGNTDDTQAGEGTTISVLPLTLD
;
A
#
# COMPACT_ATOMS: atom_id res chain seq x y z
N MET A 1 28.94 44.65 22.30
CA MET A 1 27.88 44.07 21.42
C MET A 1 28.18 42.59 21.22
N LYS A 2 27.47 41.73 21.92
CA LYS A 2 27.61 40.27 21.82
C LYS A 2 26.59 39.74 20.80
N LYS A 3 27.07 39.11 19.72
CA LYS A 3 26.21 38.46 18.73
C LYS A 3 25.93 37.02 19.20
N SER A 4 24.68 36.73 19.53
CA SER A 4 24.20 35.38 19.80
C SER A 4 23.87 34.71 18.48
N ILE A 5 24.51 33.57 18.22
CA ILE A 5 24.22 32.69 17.08
C ILE A 5 23.23 31.64 17.59
N PHE A 6 22.01 31.66 17.06
CA PHE A 6 21.01 30.60 17.28
C PHE A 6 21.26 29.46 16.29
N PHE A 7 21.62 28.28 16.81
CA PHE A 7 21.60 27.07 16.04
C PHE A 7 20.17 26.51 16.04
N LEU A 8 19.56 26.52 14.89
CA LEU A 8 18.29 25.84 14.66
C LEU A 8 18.58 24.35 14.37
N ALA A 9 18.37 23.48 15.34
CA ALA A 9 18.43 22.04 15.12
C ALA A 9 17.12 21.59 14.45
N ALA A 10 17.18 21.32 13.16
CA ALA A 10 16.10 20.66 12.44
C ALA A 10 16.12 19.17 12.77
N SER A 11 15.21 18.74 13.66
CA SER A 11 14.97 17.31 13.93
C SER A 11 14.17 16.73 12.78
N ALA A 12 14.84 16.04 11.87
CA ALA A 12 14.15 15.19 10.90
C ALA A 12 13.63 13.93 11.61
N ILE A 13 12.34 13.90 11.88
CA ILE A 13 11.66 12.68 12.34
C ILE A 13 11.44 11.82 11.10
N MET A 14 12.31 10.81 10.91
CA MET A 14 12.04 9.75 9.96
C MET A 14 11.01 8.80 10.56
N PHE A 15 9.77 8.88 10.10
CA PHE A 15 8.82 7.81 10.27
C PHE A 15 9.23 6.66 9.34
N ALA A 16 9.84 5.62 9.89
CA ALA A 16 9.95 4.34 9.20
C ALA A 16 8.56 3.72 9.18
N MET A 17 7.82 3.94 8.11
CA MET A 17 6.63 3.17 7.80
C MET A 17 7.10 1.76 7.45
N GLY A 18 7.08 0.87 8.43
CA GLY A 18 7.31 -0.54 8.22
C GLY A 18 6.16 -1.11 7.41
N SER A 19 6.35 -1.25 6.10
CA SER A 19 5.49 -2.11 5.28
C SER A 19 5.56 -3.52 5.88
N CYS A 20 4.42 -4.05 6.31
CA CYS A 20 4.31 -5.45 6.75
C CYS A 20 4.44 -6.34 5.52
N THR A 21 5.64 -6.59 5.07
CA THR A 21 5.90 -7.67 4.11
C THR A 21 5.92 -8.97 4.89
N ASN A 22 4.90 -9.81 4.71
CA ASN A 22 4.91 -11.19 5.19
C ASN A 22 5.87 -12.03 4.32
N ASP A 23 7.17 -11.82 4.46
CA ASP A 23 8.12 -12.87 4.15
C ASP A 23 8.07 -13.85 5.32
N VAL A 24 7.56 -15.05 5.04
CA VAL A 24 7.65 -16.19 5.94
C VAL A 24 9.13 -16.49 6.12
N LEU A 25 9.71 -15.97 7.20
CA LEU A 25 10.99 -16.43 7.69
C LEU A 25 10.74 -17.78 8.40
N ASP A 26 10.69 -18.85 7.61
CA ASP A 26 10.95 -20.19 8.10
C ASP A 26 12.41 -20.24 8.58
N ASN A 27 12.59 -20.38 9.88
CA ASN A 27 13.80 -20.44 10.70
C ASN A 27 14.16 -19.16 11.46
N VAL A 28 13.31 -18.76 12.37
CA VAL A 28 13.80 -18.00 13.52
C VAL A 28 14.37 -18.98 14.53
N GLN A 29 15.67 -19.25 14.45
CA GLN A 29 16.41 -19.74 15.61
C GLN A 29 16.25 -18.74 16.75
N GLN A 30 15.86 -19.22 17.92
CA GLN A 30 15.71 -18.44 19.13
C GLN A 30 17.02 -17.68 19.39
N VAL A 31 17.00 -16.35 19.15
CA VAL A 31 18.16 -15.50 19.35
C VAL A 31 18.33 -15.33 20.85
N ASP A 32 19.45 -15.82 21.38
CA ASP A 32 19.90 -15.60 22.76
C ASP A 32 19.97 -14.08 23.02
N SER A 33 19.14 -13.59 23.93
CA SER A 33 19.01 -12.17 24.27
C SER A 33 20.21 -11.58 25.03
N SER A 34 21.26 -12.36 25.25
CA SER A 34 22.47 -11.98 26.00
C SER A 34 23.60 -11.42 25.14
N LEU A 35 23.48 -11.46 23.81
CA LEU A 35 24.50 -10.88 22.92
C LEU A 35 24.22 -9.38 22.68
N PRO A 36 25.25 -8.50 22.76
CA PRO A 36 25.08 -7.11 22.38
C PRO A 36 24.59 -7.07 20.92
N GLN A 37 23.38 -6.52 20.72
CA GLN A 37 22.87 -6.28 19.38
C GLN A 37 23.81 -5.30 18.69
N THR A 38 24.80 -5.81 17.99
CA THR A 38 25.48 -5.03 16.96
C THR A 38 24.41 -4.66 15.95
N ARG A 39 24.16 -3.36 15.82
CA ARG A 39 23.32 -2.81 14.78
C ARG A 39 23.72 -3.51 13.50
N ALA A 40 22.83 -4.36 12.97
CA ALA A 40 23.06 -5.00 11.69
C ALA A 40 23.43 -3.88 10.73
N THR A 41 24.66 -3.90 10.21
CA THR A 41 24.98 -3.07 9.05
C THR A 41 24.01 -3.53 8.00
N ALA A 42 23.13 -2.63 7.57
CA ALA A 42 22.19 -2.92 6.50
C ALA A 42 23.03 -3.48 5.35
N SER A 43 22.90 -4.79 5.11
CA SER A 43 23.56 -5.37 3.95
C SER A 43 22.89 -4.70 2.76
N ASN A 44 23.69 -4.15 1.85
CA ASN A 44 23.20 -3.59 0.59
C ASN A 44 22.78 -4.72 -0.38
N ASP A 45 22.17 -5.79 0.15
CA ASP A 45 21.84 -7.00 -0.62
C ASP A 45 20.55 -6.84 -1.44
N TRP A 46 19.85 -5.69 -1.29
CA TRP A 46 18.73 -5.40 -2.15
C TRP A 46 19.21 -5.09 -3.58
N THR A 47 18.49 -5.62 -4.56
CA THR A 47 18.84 -5.43 -5.98
C THR A 47 18.15 -4.20 -6.57
N TYR A 48 16.93 -3.92 -6.17
CA TYR A 48 16.13 -2.82 -6.68
C TYR A 48 15.27 -2.22 -5.58
N ALA A 49 15.10 -0.90 -5.61
CA ALA A 49 14.11 -0.17 -4.82
C ALA A 49 13.05 0.41 -5.74
N TYR A 50 11.82 0.46 -5.25
CA TYR A 50 10.69 1.08 -5.94
C TYR A 50 10.14 2.20 -5.07
N VAL A 51 9.96 3.36 -5.68
CA VAL A 51 9.39 4.55 -5.04
C VAL A 51 8.09 4.88 -5.75
N LEU A 52 7.01 4.87 -5.01
CA LEU A 52 5.71 5.32 -5.46
C LEU A 52 5.56 6.81 -5.15
N SER A 53 5.15 7.58 -6.16
CA SER A 53 4.73 8.97 -6.01
C SER A 53 3.24 9.04 -6.29
N GLU A 54 2.50 9.65 -5.37
CA GLU A 54 1.05 9.78 -5.44
C GLU A 54 0.59 10.60 -6.65
N GLY A 55 1.33 11.67 -6.99
CA GLY A 55 0.90 12.65 -7.98
C GLY A 55 0.05 13.76 -7.34
N THR A 56 -0.76 14.42 -8.14
CA THR A 56 -1.64 15.50 -7.68
C THR A 56 -3.05 14.96 -7.48
N TRP A 57 -3.51 14.97 -6.23
CA TRP A 57 -4.83 14.49 -5.86
C TRP A 57 -5.93 15.52 -6.16
N HIS A 58 -7.14 15.06 -6.47
CA HIS A 58 -8.33 15.88 -6.74
C HIS A 58 -8.24 16.89 -7.90
N VAL A 59 -7.33 16.66 -8.84
CA VAL A 59 -7.23 17.49 -10.05
C VAL A 59 -7.41 16.59 -11.28
N ALA A 60 -8.51 16.72 -12.00
CA ALA A 60 -8.78 15.95 -13.22
C ALA A 60 -8.63 16.83 -14.47
N PRO A 61 -7.76 16.49 -15.43
CA PRO A 61 -6.68 15.51 -15.31
C PRO A 61 -5.63 15.95 -14.31
N PRO A 62 -4.88 15.03 -13.67
CA PRO A 62 -3.86 15.41 -12.70
C PRO A 62 -2.83 16.31 -13.35
N SER A 63 -2.46 17.41 -12.69
CA SER A 63 -1.39 18.30 -13.15
C SER A 63 -0.02 17.62 -13.08
N SER A 64 0.09 16.60 -12.23
CA SER A 64 1.25 15.71 -12.09
C SER A 64 0.74 14.30 -11.79
N PRO A 65 0.73 13.37 -12.77
CA PRO A 65 0.30 12.00 -12.54
C PRO A 65 1.21 11.28 -11.56
N GLY A 66 0.65 10.32 -10.84
CA GLY A 66 1.41 9.42 -10.01
C GLY A 66 2.38 8.57 -10.82
N ASN A 67 3.46 8.15 -10.19
CA ASN A 67 4.44 7.32 -10.88
C ASN A 67 5.16 6.35 -9.94
N ILE A 68 5.65 5.25 -10.52
CA ILE A 68 6.56 4.30 -9.87
C ILE A 68 7.94 4.48 -10.48
N VAL A 69 8.92 4.81 -9.64
CA VAL A 69 10.32 4.92 -10.04
C VAL A 69 11.10 3.73 -9.50
N ARG A 70 11.81 3.02 -10.38
CA ARG A 70 12.70 1.92 -10.01
C ARG A 70 14.15 2.39 -9.96
N TYR A 71 14.84 2.05 -8.90
CA TYR A 71 16.27 2.31 -8.69
C TYR A 71 17.04 1.00 -8.52
N ASP A 72 18.32 0.99 -8.91
CA ASP A 72 19.24 -0.07 -8.52
C ASP A 72 19.84 0.18 -7.12
N ASN A 73 20.66 -0.75 -6.65
CA ASN A 73 21.32 -0.69 -5.34
C ASN A 73 22.35 0.46 -5.19
N ASN A 74 22.67 1.17 -6.26
CA ASN A 74 23.47 2.39 -6.26
C ASN A 74 22.59 3.65 -6.34
N TRP A 75 21.28 3.53 -6.15
CA TRP A 75 20.30 4.60 -6.31
C TRP A 75 20.27 5.23 -7.70
N THR A 76 20.72 4.48 -8.71
CA THR A 76 20.60 4.92 -10.10
C THR A 76 19.21 4.60 -10.61
N LYS A 77 18.52 5.62 -11.11
CA LYS A 77 17.19 5.47 -11.69
C LYS A 77 17.23 4.58 -12.95
N LYS A 78 16.44 3.53 -12.98
CA LYS A 78 16.37 2.57 -14.10
C LYS A 78 15.15 2.74 -14.96
N SER A 79 14.00 3.06 -14.37
CA SER A 79 12.76 3.27 -15.11
C SER A 79 11.79 4.14 -14.32
N THR A 80 10.84 4.74 -15.04
CA THR A 80 9.69 5.42 -14.48
C THR A 80 8.46 4.90 -15.23
N LEU A 81 7.43 4.53 -14.49
CA LEU A 81 6.11 4.18 -15.00
C LEU A 81 5.11 5.21 -14.48
N GLU A 82 4.43 5.90 -15.37
CA GLU A 82 3.28 6.73 -15.03
C GLU A 82 2.08 5.83 -14.76
N ILE A 83 1.39 6.03 -13.63
CA ILE A 83 0.33 5.15 -13.16
C ILE A 83 -1.06 5.79 -13.17
N GLY A 84 -1.17 7.08 -13.49
CA GLY A 84 -2.42 7.83 -13.49
C GLY A 84 -2.68 8.58 -12.18
N ASP A 85 -3.94 8.70 -11.82
CA ASP A 85 -4.39 9.45 -10.65
C ASP A 85 -4.13 8.70 -9.34
N THR A 86 -3.45 9.33 -8.42
CA THR A 86 -3.36 8.98 -7.00
C THR A 86 -2.90 7.55 -6.71
N GLY A 87 -1.60 7.32 -6.81
CA GLY A 87 -0.98 6.07 -6.33
C GLY A 87 -0.93 6.02 -4.81
N ASN A 88 -1.59 5.04 -4.19
CA ASN A 88 -1.72 4.97 -2.73
C ASN A 88 -0.80 3.96 -2.08
N ASP A 89 -0.62 2.80 -2.68
CA ASP A 89 0.13 1.72 -2.05
C ASP A 89 0.88 0.87 -3.06
N LEU A 90 2.01 0.33 -2.64
CA LEU A 90 2.88 -0.51 -3.46
C LEU A 90 3.44 -1.65 -2.60
N ILE A 91 3.00 -2.87 -2.87
CA ILE A 91 3.49 -4.04 -2.17
C ILE A 91 4.18 -5.02 -3.11
N GLN A 92 5.13 -5.77 -2.60
CA GLN A 92 5.68 -6.93 -3.27
C GLN A 92 5.09 -8.21 -2.69
N TYR A 93 4.66 -9.12 -3.56
CA TYR A 93 4.30 -10.48 -3.19
C TYR A 93 4.84 -11.47 -4.22
N GLY A 94 5.73 -12.34 -3.76
CA GLY A 94 6.51 -13.22 -4.64
C GLY A 94 7.36 -12.42 -5.65
N SER A 95 7.23 -12.75 -6.92
CA SER A 95 7.94 -12.08 -8.02
C SER A 95 7.21 -10.87 -8.59
N LYS A 96 6.12 -10.43 -7.97
CA LYS A 96 5.25 -9.37 -8.48
C LYS A 96 5.17 -8.18 -7.54
N LEU A 97 5.01 -6.99 -8.13
CA LEU A 97 4.61 -5.78 -7.44
C LEU A 97 3.17 -5.48 -7.79
N TYR A 98 2.40 -5.05 -6.80
CA TYR A 98 1.03 -4.60 -6.94
C TYR A 98 0.96 -3.15 -6.47
N CYS A 99 0.41 -2.27 -7.30
CA CYS A 99 0.24 -0.86 -6.97
C CYS A 99 -1.22 -0.50 -7.01
N ALA A 100 -1.75 0.00 -5.90
CA ALA A 100 -3.09 0.56 -5.83
C ALA A 100 -3.10 2.00 -6.34
N VAL A 101 -4.03 2.29 -7.24
CA VAL A 101 -4.30 3.62 -7.77
C VAL A 101 -5.74 3.96 -7.48
N SER A 102 -5.97 4.96 -6.64
CA SER A 102 -7.33 5.33 -6.21
C SER A 102 -8.19 5.92 -7.30
N GLY A 103 -7.59 6.57 -8.27
CA GLY A 103 -8.34 7.39 -9.18
C GLY A 103 -8.69 8.75 -8.57
N HIS A 104 -9.60 9.47 -9.20
CA HIS A 104 -9.86 10.87 -8.90
C HIS A 104 -10.79 11.08 -7.69
N ASP A 105 -11.85 10.32 -7.61
CA ASP A 105 -12.83 10.34 -6.53
C ASP A 105 -13.64 9.02 -6.48
N LEU A 106 -14.58 8.91 -5.55
CA LEU A 106 -15.43 7.72 -5.36
C LEU A 106 -16.33 7.37 -6.56
N THR A 107 -16.54 8.29 -7.48
CA THR A 107 -17.40 8.10 -8.66
C THR A 107 -16.60 7.95 -9.95
N ALA A 108 -15.28 8.13 -9.89
CA ALA A 108 -14.42 7.99 -11.06
C ALA A 108 -14.16 6.51 -11.37
N ASP A 109 -14.28 6.13 -12.64
CA ASP A 109 -13.97 4.79 -13.12
C ASP A 109 -12.51 4.65 -13.58
N ASN A 110 -11.57 5.27 -12.87
CA ASN A 110 -10.15 5.32 -13.22
C ASN A 110 -9.22 4.78 -12.12
N GLY A 111 -9.78 4.20 -11.05
CA GLY A 111 -9.02 3.47 -10.04
C GLY A 111 -8.73 2.02 -10.44
N GLY A 112 -7.76 1.38 -9.77
CA GLY A 112 -7.43 -0.02 -10.01
C GLY A 112 -6.06 -0.44 -9.49
N ILE A 113 -5.59 -1.58 -10.02
CA ILE A 113 -4.32 -2.19 -9.59
C ILE A 113 -3.39 -2.37 -10.80
N TRP A 114 -2.22 -1.77 -10.75
CA TRP A 114 -1.12 -2.12 -11.65
C TRP A 114 -0.38 -3.33 -11.11
N VAL A 115 0.02 -4.22 -12.02
CA VAL A 115 0.84 -5.39 -11.68
C VAL A 115 2.12 -5.39 -12.51
N LEU A 116 3.26 -5.42 -11.82
CA LEU A 116 4.58 -5.38 -12.43
C LEU A 116 5.41 -6.61 -12.01
N ASN A 117 6.39 -6.93 -12.82
CA ASN A 117 7.45 -7.85 -12.43
C ASN A 117 8.40 -7.16 -11.45
N ALA A 118 8.56 -7.69 -10.24
CA ALA A 118 9.37 -7.08 -9.19
C ALA A 118 10.87 -7.00 -9.54
N LYS A 119 11.36 -7.85 -10.41
CA LYS A 119 12.78 -7.85 -10.84
C LYS A 119 13.02 -6.83 -11.95
N THR A 120 12.13 -6.76 -12.95
CA THR A 120 12.36 -5.95 -14.16
C THR A 120 11.67 -4.60 -14.13
N GLY A 121 10.60 -4.45 -13.33
CA GLY A 121 9.73 -3.27 -13.33
C GLY A 121 8.80 -3.18 -14.53
N GLN A 122 8.75 -4.23 -15.36
CA GLN A 122 7.87 -4.27 -16.52
C GLN A 122 6.43 -4.63 -16.12
N LEU A 123 5.47 -4.04 -16.79
CA LEU A 123 4.06 -4.39 -16.62
C LEU A 123 3.82 -5.86 -16.97
N LEU A 124 3.10 -6.58 -16.11
CA LEU A 124 2.61 -7.94 -16.35
C LEU A 124 1.20 -7.95 -16.93
N THR A 125 0.52 -6.81 -16.87
CA THR A 125 -0.79 -6.61 -17.50
C THR A 125 -0.70 -5.43 -18.46
N PRO A 126 -1.28 -5.52 -19.68
CA PRO A 126 -1.19 -4.45 -20.67
C PRO A 126 -1.94 -3.18 -20.24
N GLN A 127 -2.86 -3.33 -19.30
CA GLN A 127 -3.68 -2.25 -18.72
C GLN A 127 -3.81 -2.47 -17.22
N MET A 128 -4.11 -1.40 -16.50
CA MET A 128 -4.49 -1.46 -15.10
C MET A 128 -5.70 -2.40 -14.94
N LYS A 129 -5.65 -3.26 -13.92
CA LYS A 129 -6.79 -4.10 -13.55
C LYS A 129 -7.78 -3.28 -12.75
N GLN A 130 -8.95 -3.12 -13.31
CA GLN A 130 -10.05 -2.40 -12.67
C GLN A 130 -11.05 -3.40 -12.12
N TYR A 131 -11.62 -3.09 -10.97
CA TYR A 131 -12.60 -3.91 -10.28
C TYR A 131 -13.75 -3.01 -9.83
N ASP A 132 -14.97 -3.48 -10.02
CA ASP A 132 -16.13 -2.79 -9.49
C ASP A 132 -16.15 -2.92 -7.97
N ASP A 133 -16.20 -1.80 -7.29
CA ASP A 133 -16.57 -1.70 -5.89
C ASP A 133 -18.09 -1.82 -5.81
N GLU A 134 -18.58 -2.96 -5.34
CA GLU A 134 -20.03 -3.27 -5.36
C GLU A 134 -20.84 -2.28 -4.50
N LYS A 135 -20.21 -1.69 -3.48
CA LYS A 135 -20.86 -0.71 -2.60
C LYS A 135 -21.16 0.61 -3.31
N THR A 136 -20.28 1.05 -4.20
CA THR A 136 -20.44 2.31 -4.94
C THR A 136 -20.90 2.12 -6.38
N GLY A 137 -20.67 0.95 -6.95
CA GLY A 137 -20.87 0.66 -8.37
C GLY A 137 -19.81 1.26 -9.30
N HIS A 138 -18.71 1.76 -8.76
CA HIS A 138 -17.63 2.42 -9.50
C HIS A 138 -16.30 1.68 -9.38
N LYS A 139 -15.36 1.94 -10.29
CA LYS A 139 -13.99 1.39 -10.28
C LYS A 139 -13.03 2.37 -9.62
N ALA A 140 -13.26 2.66 -8.38
CA ALA A 140 -12.61 3.77 -7.70
C ALA A 140 -12.06 3.40 -6.32
N MET A 141 -11.10 4.18 -5.87
CA MET A 141 -10.63 4.30 -4.49
C MET A 141 -10.12 3.01 -3.83
N PRO A 142 -9.41 2.07 -4.54
CA PRO A 142 -8.59 1.11 -3.83
C PRO A 142 -7.50 1.87 -3.06
N ARG A 143 -7.33 1.55 -1.78
CA ARG A 143 -6.45 2.31 -0.88
C ARG A 143 -5.16 1.56 -0.58
N HIS A 144 -5.25 0.49 0.18
CA HIS A 144 -4.09 -0.25 0.64
C HIS A 144 -4.20 -1.72 0.31
N LEU A 145 -3.04 -2.39 0.30
CA LEU A 145 -2.86 -3.75 -0.15
C LEU A 145 -2.22 -4.60 0.94
N ALA A 146 -2.66 -5.84 1.05
CA ALA A 146 -1.97 -6.89 1.80
C ALA A 146 -2.00 -8.18 0.98
N ALA A 147 -1.07 -9.10 1.21
CA ALA A 147 -1.06 -10.35 0.43
C ALA A 147 -0.75 -11.56 1.30
N ALA A 148 -1.49 -12.64 1.07
CA ALA A 148 -1.27 -13.93 1.69
C ALA A 148 -1.95 -15.04 0.87
N ASN A 149 -1.44 -16.26 0.97
CA ASN A 149 -2.07 -17.49 0.43
C ASN A 149 -2.46 -17.37 -1.05
N GLY A 150 -1.62 -16.76 -1.89
CA GLY A 150 -1.88 -16.61 -3.32
C GLY A 150 -2.92 -15.56 -3.67
N LYS A 151 -3.31 -14.70 -2.72
CA LYS A 151 -4.26 -13.61 -2.92
C LYS A 151 -3.64 -12.26 -2.55
N VAL A 152 -4.14 -11.20 -3.17
CA VAL A 152 -3.96 -9.82 -2.73
C VAL A 152 -5.29 -9.31 -2.22
N TYR A 153 -5.27 -8.73 -1.03
CA TYR A 153 -6.41 -8.10 -0.36
C TYR A 153 -6.31 -6.60 -0.56
N ILE A 154 -7.41 -5.97 -0.86
CA ILE A 154 -7.51 -4.57 -1.25
C ILE A 154 -8.56 -3.93 -0.36
N SER A 155 -8.20 -2.89 0.40
CA SER A 155 -9.18 -2.03 1.06
C SER A 155 -9.69 -0.96 0.10
N PHE A 156 -10.97 -0.66 0.18
CA PHE A 156 -11.62 0.41 -0.60
C PHE A 156 -12.09 1.52 0.32
N TYR A 157 -11.86 2.76 -0.10
CA TYR A 157 -12.28 3.94 0.69
C TYR A 157 -13.78 3.98 0.99
N SER A 158 -14.59 3.34 0.18
CA SER A 158 -16.03 3.16 0.43
C SER A 158 -16.37 2.38 1.70
N GLY A 159 -15.41 1.65 2.28
CA GLY A 159 -15.65 0.71 3.39
C GLY A 159 -15.94 -0.70 2.89
N ALA A 160 -15.10 -1.20 2.02
CA ALA A 160 -15.17 -2.57 1.53
C ALA A 160 -13.77 -3.21 1.47
N VAL A 161 -13.72 -4.51 1.38
CA VAL A 161 -12.50 -5.30 1.13
C VAL A 161 -12.75 -6.29 0.01
N MET A 162 -11.79 -6.38 -0.89
CA MET A 162 -11.80 -7.35 -1.98
C MET A 162 -10.55 -8.22 -1.90
N SER A 163 -10.63 -9.45 -2.37
CA SER A 163 -9.45 -10.25 -2.68
C SER A 163 -9.40 -10.62 -4.16
N ILE A 164 -8.19 -10.61 -4.71
CA ILE A 164 -7.91 -11.04 -6.07
C ILE A 164 -6.89 -12.17 -6.07
N ASP A 165 -7.02 -13.08 -7.04
CA ASP A 165 -6.07 -14.16 -7.26
C ASP A 165 -4.77 -13.64 -7.87
N THR A 166 -3.61 -14.10 -7.39
CA THR A 166 -2.31 -13.63 -7.87
C THR A 166 -1.86 -14.25 -9.19
N MET A 167 -2.50 -15.31 -9.66
CA MET A 167 -2.16 -15.98 -10.92
C MET A 167 -2.84 -15.34 -12.12
N ASN A 168 -4.12 -15.06 -12.01
CA ASN A 168 -4.94 -14.54 -13.10
C ASN A 168 -5.56 -13.17 -12.85
N TYR A 169 -5.39 -12.63 -11.63
CA TYR A 169 -5.89 -11.31 -11.19
C TYR A 169 -7.43 -11.22 -11.21
N ALA A 170 -8.12 -12.33 -11.14
CA ALA A 170 -9.57 -12.35 -11.03
C ALA A 170 -10.01 -11.98 -9.61
N LYS A 171 -11.14 -11.27 -9.49
CA LYS A 171 -11.81 -11.08 -8.21
C LYS A 171 -12.20 -12.45 -7.65
N VAL A 172 -11.84 -12.69 -6.39
CA VAL A 172 -12.18 -13.92 -5.66
C VAL A 172 -13.36 -13.66 -4.74
N ASN A 173 -13.20 -12.73 -3.81
CA ASN A 173 -14.24 -12.39 -2.83
C ASN A 173 -14.33 -10.88 -2.68
N TYR A 174 -15.50 -10.42 -2.28
CA TYR A 174 -15.79 -9.03 -1.92
C TYR A 174 -16.65 -9.03 -0.67
N LEU A 175 -16.35 -8.11 0.26
CA LEU A 175 -17.09 -7.94 1.49
C LEU A 175 -17.28 -6.46 1.79
N GLU A 176 -18.52 -6.03 1.93
CA GLU A 176 -18.84 -4.72 2.48
C GLU A 176 -18.63 -4.73 3.99
N LEU A 177 -17.98 -3.69 4.50
CA LEU A 177 -17.80 -3.51 5.93
C LEU A 177 -18.92 -2.60 6.48
N ASP A 178 -19.33 -2.87 7.72
CA ASP A 178 -20.14 -1.92 8.49
C ASP A 178 -19.24 -0.78 9.00
N ALA A 179 -18.64 -0.09 8.03
CA ALA A 179 -17.66 0.97 8.24
C ALA A 179 -17.53 1.82 6.98
N THR A 180 -16.89 2.97 7.12
CA THR A 180 -16.56 3.88 6.01
C THR A 180 -15.09 4.26 6.05
N TYR A 181 -14.58 4.72 4.92
CA TYR A 181 -13.20 5.19 4.76
C TYR A 181 -12.18 4.18 5.25
N SER A 182 -12.23 2.97 4.68
CA SER A 182 -11.23 1.94 4.96
C SER A 182 -9.90 2.33 4.35
N GLU A 183 -8.88 2.30 5.19
CA GLU A 183 -7.51 2.72 4.89
C GLU A 183 -6.57 1.51 5.01
N GLY A 184 -5.65 1.53 5.95
CA GLY A 184 -4.64 0.49 6.10
C GLY A 184 -5.22 -0.92 6.24
N ILE A 185 -4.58 -1.88 5.59
CA ILE A 185 -4.92 -3.31 5.64
C ILE A 185 -3.66 -4.13 5.91
N CYS A 186 -3.75 -5.14 6.73
CA CYS A 186 -2.65 -6.08 6.94
C CYS A 186 -3.18 -7.49 7.23
N ILE A 187 -2.27 -8.47 7.13
CA ILE A 187 -2.54 -9.86 7.52
C ILE A 187 -1.85 -10.13 8.84
N GLY A 188 -2.64 -10.55 9.83
CA GLY A 188 -2.14 -10.94 11.14
C GLY A 188 -1.49 -12.32 11.14
N LYS A 189 -0.66 -12.58 12.14
CA LYS A 189 -0.05 -13.92 12.37
C LYS A 189 -1.09 -15.03 12.64
N ASP A 190 -2.29 -14.64 13.01
CA ASP A 190 -3.45 -15.51 13.22
C ASP A 190 -4.23 -15.82 11.92
N ASN A 191 -3.67 -15.45 10.77
CA ASN A 191 -4.28 -15.62 9.45
C ASN A 191 -5.62 -14.88 9.30
N LYS A 192 -5.72 -13.69 9.87
CA LYS A 192 -6.86 -12.79 9.66
C LYS A 192 -6.45 -11.53 8.95
N VAL A 193 -7.39 -10.94 8.24
CA VAL A 193 -7.27 -9.62 7.62
C VAL A 193 -7.72 -8.57 8.64
N TYR A 194 -6.88 -7.58 8.87
CA TYR A 194 -7.17 -6.43 9.72
C TYR A 194 -7.26 -5.19 8.86
N VAL A 195 -8.34 -4.44 8.98
CA VAL A 195 -8.59 -3.21 8.22
C VAL A 195 -8.87 -2.07 9.18
N CYS A 196 -8.10 -0.99 9.05
CA CYS A 196 -8.33 0.23 9.78
C CYS A 196 -9.37 1.07 9.04
N ASN A 197 -10.43 1.46 9.72
CA ASN A 197 -11.46 2.33 9.19
C ASN A 197 -11.36 3.69 9.90
N SER A 198 -11.23 4.78 9.15
CA SER A 198 -11.09 6.13 9.71
C SER A 198 -12.42 6.78 10.08
N GLY A 199 -13.53 6.15 9.69
CA GLY A 199 -14.87 6.68 9.97
C GLY A 199 -15.19 7.93 9.16
N ASN A 200 -16.27 8.60 9.53
CA ASN A 200 -16.68 9.85 8.89
C ASN A 200 -15.69 10.98 9.29
N THR A 201 -15.17 11.70 8.30
CA THR A 201 -14.30 12.87 8.50
C THR A 201 -15.09 14.17 8.70
N ASP A 202 -16.42 14.12 8.72
CA ASP A 202 -17.23 15.28 9.01
C ASP A 202 -17.02 15.70 10.48
N ASP A 203 -16.55 16.92 10.72
CA ASP A 203 -16.21 17.47 12.04
C ASP A 203 -17.38 17.40 13.03
N THR A 204 -18.61 17.25 12.54
CA THR A 204 -19.81 17.11 13.37
C THR A 204 -19.96 15.73 14.02
N GLN A 205 -19.21 14.73 13.55
CA GLN A 205 -19.25 13.34 14.03
C GLN A 205 -17.85 12.77 14.26
N ALA A 206 -16.90 13.61 14.62
CA ALA A 206 -15.52 13.22 14.88
C ALA A 206 -15.45 12.10 15.94
N GLY A 207 -14.92 10.96 15.54
CA GLY A 207 -14.77 9.77 16.39
C GLY A 207 -15.83 8.69 16.21
N GLU A 208 -16.92 8.96 15.48
CA GLU A 208 -17.85 7.90 15.10
C GLU A 208 -17.33 7.12 13.91
N GLY A 209 -17.28 5.79 14.06
CA GLY A 209 -16.90 4.89 12.97
C GLY A 209 -15.41 4.57 12.86
N THR A 210 -14.54 5.16 13.70
CA THR A 210 -13.14 4.73 13.77
C THR A 210 -13.06 3.34 14.39
N THR A 211 -12.78 2.33 13.58
CA THR A 211 -12.81 0.92 13.98
C THR A 211 -11.67 0.12 13.35
N ILE A 212 -11.48 -1.09 13.84
CA ILE A 212 -10.68 -2.11 13.16
C ILE A 212 -11.60 -3.26 12.81
N SER A 213 -11.78 -3.52 11.53
CA SER A 213 -12.47 -4.73 11.06
C SER A 213 -11.50 -5.91 11.06
N VAL A 214 -11.94 -7.04 11.59
CA VAL A 214 -11.14 -8.28 11.67
C VAL A 214 -11.90 -9.37 10.91
N LEU A 215 -11.32 -9.84 9.81
CA LEU A 215 -11.97 -10.70 8.83
C LEU A 215 -11.19 -12.00 8.65
N PRO A 216 -11.84 -13.11 8.31
CA PRO A 216 -11.15 -14.32 7.85
C PRO A 216 -10.49 -14.06 6.49
N LEU A 217 -9.45 -14.83 6.15
CA LEU A 217 -8.81 -14.75 4.81
C LEU A 217 -9.76 -15.15 3.66
N THR A 218 -10.85 -15.81 3.96
CA THR A 218 -11.88 -16.17 2.98
C THR A 218 -12.76 -14.99 2.61
N LEU A 219 -12.86 -13.97 3.47
CA LEU A 219 -13.77 -12.83 3.36
C LEU A 219 -15.24 -13.27 3.32
N ASP A 220 -15.62 -14.24 4.13
CA ASP A 220 -16.98 -14.74 4.29
C ASP A 220 -17.49 -14.60 5.74
#